data_dbbd63dcaf97342dbd0d507a2c45c1fa
#
_entry.id   dbbd63dcaf97342dbd0d507a2c45c1fa
#
_cell.length_a   1.000
_cell.length_b   1.000
_cell.length_c   1.000
_cell.angle_alpha   90.00
_cell.angle_beta   90.00
_cell.angle_gamma   90.00
#
_symmetry.space_group_name_H-M   'P 1'
#
loop_
_entity.id
_entity.type
_entity.pdbx_description
1 polymer ?
#
loop_
_entity_poly.entity_id
_entity_poly.type
_entity_poly.pdbx_seq_one_letter_code
_entity_poly.pdbx_strand_id
1 'polypeptide(L)'
;MKKQQFKAESKRLLEMMINSIYTQKEIFLRELLSNSSDAIDKMYYKALTDENLVFDQDSYFIKVTANKEARTLTIRDTGIGMSKEDLENNLGIIAKSGSLAFKKENQAQDGHDIIGQFGVGFYSSFMVADVVTVISKAFGSDEAFKWESTGADGYTVVPFEKDTVGTEIILTIKANTEEDNYDEWLEDYRLKAIIKKYSDFIKYPIKMDSTSQRPKEDSENEFEDYQEEQTINSRVPIWRKNKSELKTEDYEQFYNDKHYGYDKPIKHIHLSVDGAVRYDAILFIPENIPFDFYSKEYEKGLELYANGVLIMNKCADLLPDYFSFVKGMVDSEDLSLNISREMLQHDRQLKLIAKNIKSKIKNQLQSLLKDEREKYEQFYNSFGRQLKYGIYSDYGTHKDELQDLLLFYSSKAKKLITLDEYVANMPEDQKYIYYASGETNERIDKLPQTEMVSDKGYEILYFTDDIDEFAIKMIMKYKEKEFKSVSSGDLGIEADESQKNTEAEENETKELFDYMQTLLGDKVKKVRASKRLRTHPVCFSTDGEVTIEMEKILKSMPNNQDVKADKVLEINVNHAVFQSLKGAFEQDKEKLNLYTNLLYSQALLIEGLPIQDPVEFTNDICKMMV
;
A
#
# COMPACT_ATOMS: atom_id res chain seq x y z
N MET A 1 19.75 -44.10 26.32
CA MET A 1 20.59 -42.90 26.40
C MET A 1 19.88 -41.88 27.28
N LYS A 2 20.53 -41.41 28.37
CA LYS A 2 20.00 -40.31 29.18
C LYS A 2 20.13 -39.00 28.42
N LYS A 3 19.04 -38.30 28.07
CA LYS A 3 19.12 -36.96 27.49
C LYS A 3 19.78 -36.03 28.51
N GLN A 4 20.82 -35.31 28.10
CA GLN A 4 21.43 -34.25 28.90
C GLN A 4 20.74 -32.92 28.58
N GLN A 5 20.50 -32.12 29.60
CA GLN A 5 19.93 -30.76 29.43
C GLN A 5 21.09 -29.79 29.11
N PHE A 6 20.80 -28.81 28.23
CA PHE A 6 21.71 -27.70 27.99
C PHE A 6 21.84 -26.86 29.26
N LYS A 7 23.05 -26.43 29.57
CA LYS A 7 23.33 -25.44 30.62
C LYS A 7 23.40 -24.06 29.97
N ALA A 8 22.70 -23.09 30.51
CA ALA A 8 22.71 -21.71 30.03
C ALA A 8 23.62 -20.85 30.91
N GLU A 9 24.38 -19.97 30.27
CA GLU A 9 25.17 -18.93 30.93
C GLU A 9 24.32 -17.67 31.02
N SER A 10 23.62 -17.49 32.15
CA SER A 10 22.55 -16.50 32.31
C SER A 10 22.99 -15.06 32.03
N LYS A 11 24.23 -14.70 32.46
CA LYS A 11 24.83 -13.38 32.22
C LYS A 11 24.90 -13.07 30.72
N ARG A 12 25.50 -13.98 29.95
CA ARG A 12 25.71 -13.81 28.51
C ARG A 12 24.38 -13.81 27.73
N LEU A 13 23.41 -14.60 28.17
CA LEU A 13 22.08 -14.59 27.60
C LEU A 13 21.40 -13.23 27.82
N LEU A 14 21.49 -12.67 29.01
CA LEU A 14 20.89 -11.35 29.31
C LEU A 14 21.56 -10.24 28.49
N GLU A 15 22.90 -10.24 28.37
CA GLU A 15 23.63 -9.31 27.51
C GLU A 15 23.20 -9.41 26.03
N MET A 16 23.06 -10.63 25.52
CA MET A 16 22.56 -10.86 24.15
C MET A 16 21.11 -10.36 23.99
N MET A 17 20.26 -10.56 24.99
CA MET A 17 18.87 -10.10 24.97
C MET A 17 18.78 -8.57 24.98
N ILE A 18 19.55 -7.90 25.82
CA ILE A 18 19.58 -6.44 25.90
C ILE A 18 20.06 -5.83 24.58
N ASN A 19 21.06 -6.44 23.92
CA ASN A 19 21.76 -5.82 22.79
C ASN A 19 21.26 -6.32 21.40
N SER A 20 20.44 -7.40 21.33
CA SER A 20 20.14 -8.05 20.05
C SER A 20 18.68 -8.37 19.78
N ILE A 21 17.80 -8.29 20.78
CA ILE A 21 16.38 -8.62 20.59
C ILE A 21 15.61 -7.46 19.96
N TYR A 22 15.93 -6.24 20.38
CA TYR A 22 15.22 -5.04 19.91
C TYR A 22 16.12 -4.20 19.02
N THR A 23 15.58 -3.76 17.89
CA THR A 23 16.29 -2.90 16.94
C THR A 23 16.27 -1.43 17.34
N GLN A 24 15.23 -1.02 18.09
CA GLN A 24 15.03 0.38 18.50
C GLN A 24 14.98 0.49 20.02
N LYS A 25 15.76 1.42 20.57
CA LYS A 25 15.83 1.62 22.03
C LYS A 25 14.51 2.09 22.63
N GLU A 26 13.73 2.90 21.90
CA GLU A 26 12.43 3.44 22.35
C GLU A 26 11.39 2.39 22.76
N ILE A 27 11.57 1.14 22.33
CA ILE A 27 10.72 0.00 22.67
C ILE A 27 10.67 -0.28 24.17
N PHE A 28 11.69 0.12 24.96
CA PHE A 28 11.67 -0.07 26.41
C PHE A 28 10.41 0.53 27.07
N LEU A 29 9.99 1.73 26.63
CA LEU A 29 8.83 2.39 27.19
C LEU A 29 7.53 1.65 26.82
N ARG A 30 7.40 1.20 25.57
CA ARG A 30 6.28 0.35 25.15
C ARG A 30 6.12 -0.89 26.02
N GLU A 31 7.23 -1.61 26.26
CA GLU A 31 7.21 -2.83 27.04
C GLU A 31 6.84 -2.59 28.51
N LEU A 32 7.37 -1.52 29.13
CA LEU A 32 7.02 -1.16 30.50
C LEU A 32 5.58 -0.72 30.64
N LEU A 33 5.06 0.07 29.70
CA LEU A 33 3.64 0.47 29.71
C LEU A 33 2.71 -0.72 29.49
N SER A 34 3.10 -1.66 28.62
CA SER A 34 2.34 -2.90 28.41
C SER A 34 2.29 -3.77 29.67
N ASN A 35 3.42 -3.89 30.39
CA ASN A 35 3.48 -4.63 31.65
C ASN A 35 2.63 -3.95 32.76
N SER A 36 2.62 -2.62 32.80
CA SER A 36 1.78 -1.84 33.70
C SER A 36 0.29 -2.04 33.40
N SER A 37 -0.09 -2.06 32.12
CA SER A 37 -1.46 -2.39 31.68
C SER A 37 -1.87 -3.79 32.13
N ASP A 38 -1.01 -4.79 31.90
CA ASP A 38 -1.26 -6.17 32.34
C ASP A 38 -1.42 -6.30 33.87
N ALA A 39 -0.68 -5.48 34.64
CA ALA A 39 -0.81 -5.48 36.10
C ALA A 39 -2.18 -4.94 36.55
N ILE A 40 -2.73 -3.97 35.82
CA ILE A 40 -4.08 -3.46 36.10
C ILE A 40 -5.14 -4.45 35.60
N ASP A 41 -4.94 -5.10 34.46
CA ASP A 41 -5.85 -6.16 33.99
C ASP A 41 -5.94 -7.32 34.99
N LYS A 42 -4.83 -7.74 35.60
CA LYS A 42 -4.84 -8.74 36.68
C LYS A 42 -5.66 -8.29 37.89
N MET A 43 -5.62 -7.01 38.24
CA MET A 43 -6.44 -6.44 39.28
C MET A 43 -7.92 -6.46 38.92
N TYR A 44 -8.27 -6.13 37.68
CA TYR A 44 -9.62 -6.21 37.15
C TYR A 44 -10.18 -7.65 37.26
N TYR A 45 -9.43 -8.67 36.80
CA TYR A 45 -9.84 -10.07 36.90
C TYR A 45 -10.02 -10.52 38.37
N LYS A 46 -9.18 -10.03 39.24
CA LYS A 46 -9.35 -10.32 40.68
C LYS A 46 -10.66 -9.74 41.20
N ALA A 47 -11.05 -8.55 40.78
CA ALA A 47 -12.31 -7.94 41.13
C ALA A 47 -13.55 -8.69 40.60
N LEU A 48 -13.40 -9.38 39.44
CA LEU A 48 -14.49 -10.22 38.93
C LEU A 48 -14.76 -11.48 39.79
N THR A 49 -13.75 -11.91 40.55
CA THR A 49 -13.82 -13.13 41.39
C THR A 49 -13.99 -12.87 42.88
N ASP A 50 -13.84 -11.62 43.33
CA ASP A 50 -13.95 -11.21 44.73
C ASP A 50 -15.09 -10.19 44.88
N GLU A 51 -16.21 -10.62 45.42
CA GLU A 51 -17.42 -9.79 45.63
C GLU A 51 -17.20 -8.54 46.51
N ASN A 52 -16.12 -8.51 47.29
CA ASN A 52 -15.80 -7.38 48.17
C ASN A 52 -14.92 -6.32 47.47
N LEU A 53 -14.47 -6.60 46.24
CA LEU A 53 -13.60 -5.72 45.50
C LEU A 53 -14.37 -5.02 44.38
N VAL A 54 -14.53 -3.71 44.49
CA VAL A 54 -15.12 -2.88 43.42
C VAL A 54 -14.00 -2.35 42.56
N PHE A 55 -14.02 -2.66 41.26
CA PHE A 55 -13.10 -2.11 40.29
C PHE A 55 -13.71 -0.86 39.67
N ASP A 56 -13.18 0.31 40.09
CA ASP A 56 -13.49 1.60 39.49
C ASP A 56 -12.41 1.92 38.46
N GLN A 57 -12.74 1.83 37.18
CA GLN A 57 -11.80 1.99 36.07
C GLN A 57 -11.07 3.34 36.10
N ASP A 58 -11.70 4.40 36.57
CA ASP A 58 -11.11 5.75 36.60
C ASP A 58 -10.08 5.92 37.74
N SER A 59 -10.06 5.01 38.71
CA SER A 59 -9.06 4.95 39.80
C SER A 59 -7.75 4.29 39.37
N TYR A 60 -7.74 3.60 38.23
CA TYR A 60 -6.58 2.86 37.75
C TYR A 60 -5.89 3.63 36.63
N PHE A 61 -4.60 3.84 36.77
CA PHE A 61 -3.80 4.60 35.79
C PHE A 61 -2.33 4.17 35.79
N ILE A 62 -1.62 4.59 34.76
CA ILE A 62 -0.17 4.52 34.64
C ILE A 62 0.36 5.95 34.63
N LYS A 63 1.37 6.26 35.44
CA LYS A 63 2.00 7.59 35.47
C LYS A 63 3.45 7.50 35.05
N VAL A 64 3.85 8.36 34.10
CA VAL A 64 5.24 8.49 33.61
C VAL A 64 5.76 9.84 34.09
N THR A 65 6.91 9.83 34.78
CA THR A 65 7.53 11.03 35.33
C THR A 65 9.01 11.04 35.02
N ALA A 66 9.49 12.06 34.33
CA ALA A 66 10.91 12.31 34.10
C ALA A 66 11.48 13.31 35.10
N ASN A 67 12.68 13.03 35.63
CA ASN A 67 13.44 13.97 36.44
C ASN A 67 14.84 14.14 35.81
N LYS A 68 15.03 15.30 35.18
CA LYS A 68 16.27 15.65 34.50
C LYS A 68 17.46 15.80 35.44
N GLU A 69 17.24 16.37 36.61
CA GLU A 69 18.31 16.61 37.58
C GLU A 69 18.84 15.30 38.17
N ALA A 70 17.93 14.41 38.56
CA ALA A 70 18.27 13.10 39.08
C ALA A 70 18.61 12.07 37.96
N ARG A 71 18.40 12.43 36.68
CA ARG A 71 18.50 11.53 35.51
C ARG A 71 17.66 10.28 35.67
N THR A 72 16.43 10.40 36.18
CA THR A 72 15.53 9.26 36.40
C THR A 72 14.25 9.38 35.57
N LEU A 73 13.82 8.24 35.04
CA LEU A 73 12.50 8.05 34.45
C LEU A 73 11.72 7.06 35.30
N THR A 74 10.57 7.47 35.80
CA THR A 74 9.70 6.66 36.66
C THR A 74 8.43 6.28 35.94
N ILE A 75 8.11 4.98 35.92
CA ILE A 75 6.85 4.44 35.44
C ILE A 75 6.13 3.78 36.63
N ARG A 76 4.96 4.32 37.01
CA ARG A 76 4.15 3.83 38.14
C ARG A 76 2.81 3.35 37.64
N ASP A 77 2.39 2.17 38.09
CA ASP A 77 1.03 1.65 37.91
C ASP A 77 0.29 1.48 39.23
N THR A 78 -1.03 1.46 39.14
CA THR A 78 -1.93 1.17 40.25
C THR A 78 -2.49 -0.26 40.18
N GLY A 79 -1.76 -1.17 39.50
CA GLY A 79 -2.15 -2.56 39.31
C GLY A 79 -2.04 -3.44 40.54
N ILE A 80 -2.08 -4.75 40.35
CA ILE A 80 -2.11 -5.75 41.42
C ILE A 80 -0.86 -5.78 42.31
N GLY A 81 0.26 -5.20 41.82
CA GLY A 81 1.56 -5.23 42.49
C GLY A 81 2.20 -6.61 42.52
N MET A 82 3.33 -6.73 43.21
CA MET A 82 4.13 -7.96 43.32
C MET A 82 4.59 -8.18 44.76
N SER A 83 4.50 -9.41 45.22
CA SER A 83 5.12 -9.90 46.46
C SER A 83 6.64 -10.07 46.27
N LYS A 84 7.37 -10.39 47.34
CA LYS A 84 8.79 -10.75 47.24
C LYS A 84 9.01 -11.92 46.29
N GLU A 85 8.19 -12.96 46.43
CA GLU A 85 8.27 -14.17 45.59
C GLU A 85 7.96 -13.85 44.12
N ASP A 86 7.00 -12.94 43.84
CA ASP A 86 6.67 -12.48 42.49
C ASP A 86 7.84 -11.69 41.86
N LEU A 87 8.48 -10.81 42.63
CA LEU A 87 9.66 -10.06 42.17
C LEU A 87 10.81 -11.00 41.78
N GLU A 88 11.09 -11.99 42.66
CA GLU A 88 12.13 -12.99 42.39
C GLU A 88 11.78 -13.89 41.18
N ASN A 89 10.53 -14.27 41.03
CA ASN A 89 10.06 -15.15 39.97
C ASN A 89 9.90 -14.45 38.62
N ASN A 90 9.36 -13.22 38.60
CA ASN A 90 9.01 -12.52 37.37
C ASN A 90 10.14 -11.61 36.84
N LEU A 91 11.00 -11.09 37.73
CA LEU A 91 12.11 -10.22 37.35
C LEU A 91 13.48 -10.89 37.54
N GLY A 92 13.57 -11.95 38.37
CA GLY A 92 14.80 -12.69 38.61
C GLY A 92 14.99 -13.91 37.69
N ILE A 93 13.96 -14.33 36.95
CA ILE A 93 14.04 -15.48 36.03
C ILE A 93 13.80 -15.01 34.61
N ILE A 94 14.82 -15.08 33.76
CA ILE A 94 14.78 -14.69 32.36
C ILE A 94 13.79 -15.57 31.58
N ALA A 95 12.96 -14.97 30.71
CA ALA A 95 11.97 -15.62 29.87
C ALA A 95 10.82 -16.34 30.67
N LYS A 96 10.61 -15.96 31.92
CA LYS A 96 9.43 -16.36 32.69
C LYS A 96 8.40 -15.23 32.69
N SER A 97 7.21 -15.46 32.11
CA SER A 97 6.13 -14.48 32.08
C SER A 97 5.06 -14.80 33.11
N GLY A 98 4.92 -13.94 34.12
CA GLY A 98 3.80 -14.02 35.07
C GLY A 98 2.44 -13.70 34.42
N SER A 99 2.43 -12.92 33.34
CA SER A 99 1.23 -12.65 32.56
C SER A 99 0.78 -13.88 31.75
N LEU A 100 1.72 -14.62 31.16
CA LEU A 100 1.41 -15.88 30.47
C LEU A 100 0.91 -16.98 31.43
N ALA A 101 1.52 -17.07 32.63
CA ALA A 101 1.05 -18.02 33.67
C ALA A 101 -0.38 -17.69 34.07
N PHE A 102 -0.67 -16.42 34.35
CA PHE A 102 -2.00 -15.94 34.68
C PHE A 102 -3.03 -16.22 33.58
N LYS A 103 -2.67 -15.99 32.31
CA LYS A 103 -3.51 -16.31 31.16
C LYS A 103 -3.87 -17.79 31.07
N LYS A 104 -2.91 -18.68 31.35
CA LYS A 104 -3.13 -20.14 31.33
C LYS A 104 -4.02 -20.61 32.46
N GLU A 105 -3.90 -20.02 33.64
CA GLU A 105 -4.71 -20.39 34.84
C GLU A 105 -6.17 -19.93 34.67
N ASN A 106 -6.42 -18.85 33.91
CA ASN A 106 -7.74 -18.25 33.75
C ASN A 106 -8.37 -18.47 32.35
N GLN A 107 -7.90 -19.47 31.57
CA GLN A 107 -8.37 -19.78 30.20
C GLN A 107 -9.87 -20.04 30.03
N ALA A 108 -10.63 -20.19 31.13
CA ALA A 108 -12.07 -20.49 31.11
C ALA A 108 -12.98 -19.24 31.01
N GLN A 109 -12.44 -18.02 31.01
CA GLN A 109 -13.23 -16.79 30.92
C GLN A 109 -12.86 -16.02 29.66
N ASP A 110 -13.85 -15.73 28.82
CA ASP A 110 -13.71 -14.91 27.58
C ASP A 110 -13.16 -13.52 27.91
N GLY A 111 -12.17 -13.06 27.14
CA GLY A 111 -11.71 -11.68 27.18
C GLY A 111 -10.28 -11.43 27.68
N HIS A 112 -9.32 -12.29 27.33
CA HIS A 112 -7.94 -12.17 27.79
C HIS A 112 -7.10 -11.19 26.97
N ASP A 113 -7.15 -9.90 27.32
CA ASP A 113 -6.39 -8.82 26.68
C ASP A 113 -4.93 -8.68 27.19
N ILE A 114 -4.36 -9.71 27.81
CA ILE A 114 -3.01 -9.66 28.36
C ILE A 114 -1.97 -9.56 27.27
N ILE A 115 -1.15 -8.52 27.33
CA ILE A 115 -0.18 -8.13 26.30
C ILE A 115 1.15 -8.87 26.48
N GLY A 116 1.69 -8.98 27.71
CA GLY A 116 3.02 -9.51 28.04
C GLY A 116 3.11 -11.03 28.08
N GLN A 117 3.61 -11.67 27.02
CA GLN A 117 3.63 -13.15 26.90
C GLN A 117 5.02 -13.77 27.05
N PHE A 118 6.12 -13.05 26.78
CA PHE A 118 7.45 -13.63 26.62
C PHE A 118 8.35 -13.53 27.85
N GLY A 119 8.05 -12.66 28.83
CA GLY A 119 8.87 -12.48 30.03
C GLY A 119 10.27 -11.88 29.77
N VAL A 120 10.43 -11.14 28.68
CA VAL A 120 11.69 -10.51 28.29
C VAL A 120 11.60 -9.00 28.14
N GLY A 121 10.38 -8.45 27.96
CA GLY A 121 10.17 -7.02 27.69
C GLY A 121 10.73 -6.10 28.78
N PHE A 122 10.65 -6.52 30.06
CA PHE A 122 11.19 -5.77 31.20
C PHE A 122 12.69 -5.49 31.03
N TYR A 123 13.47 -6.42 30.51
CA TYR A 123 14.92 -6.27 30.39
C TYR A 123 15.35 -5.26 29.31
N SER A 124 14.42 -4.82 28.44
CA SER A 124 14.68 -3.71 27.52
C SER A 124 15.00 -2.40 28.25
N SER A 125 14.63 -2.27 29.52
CA SER A 125 14.98 -1.14 30.41
C SER A 125 16.49 -0.93 30.47
N PHE A 126 17.30 -2.00 30.45
CA PHE A 126 18.77 -1.92 30.51
C PHE A 126 19.41 -1.41 29.21
N MET A 127 18.65 -1.26 28.13
CA MET A 127 19.14 -0.58 26.93
C MET A 127 19.39 0.92 27.21
N VAL A 128 18.61 1.51 28.10
CA VAL A 128 18.62 2.96 28.38
C VAL A 128 19.03 3.30 29.82
N ALA A 129 19.02 2.36 30.75
CA ALA A 129 19.30 2.59 32.16
C ALA A 129 20.56 1.83 32.63
N ASP A 130 21.34 2.45 33.51
CA ASP A 130 22.46 1.82 34.24
C ASP A 130 21.95 1.04 35.46
N VAL A 131 20.88 1.55 36.11
CA VAL A 131 20.24 0.93 37.26
C VAL A 131 18.75 0.90 37.05
N VAL A 132 18.12 -0.25 37.31
CA VAL A 132 16.67 -0.43 37.32
C VAL A 132 16.26 -0.78 38.74
N THR A 133 15.42 0.06 39.33
CA THR A 133 14.83 -0.13 40.66
C THR A 133 13.33 -0.38 40.51
N VAL A 134 12.82 -1.44 41.13
CA VAL A 134 11.38 -1.76 41.15
C VAL A 134 10.88 -1.81 42.59
N ILE A 135 9.93 -0.94 42.94
CA ILE A 135 9.31 -0.89 44.25
C ILE A 135 7.85 -1.36 44.09
N SER A 136 7.48 -2.44 44.79
CA SER A 136 6.15 -3.02 44.60
C SER A 136 5.53 -3.43 45.94
N LYS A 137 4.20 -3.22 46.02
CA LYS A 137 3.33 -3.71 47.10
C LYS A 137 2.19 -4.51 46.49
N ALA A 138 2.11 -5.79 46.83
CA ALA A 138 1.07 -6.69 46.33
C ALA A 138 -0.29 -6.34 46.95
N PHE A 139 -1.36 -6.50 46.19
CA PHE A 139 -2.73 -6.39 46.71
C PHE A 139 -2.97 -7.39 47.84
N GLY A 140 -3.52 -6.91 48.96
CA GLY A 140 -3.78 -7.69 50.15
C GLY A 140 -2.55 -7.96 51.03
N SER A 141 -1.40 -7.33 50.74
CA SER A 141 -0.19 -7.44 51.58
C SER A 141 0.07 -6.09 52.30
N ASP A 142 0.51 -6.18 53.56
CA ASP A 142 1.02 -5.03 54.29
C ASP A 142 2.49 -4.75 53.98
N GLU A 143 3.22 -5.70 53.42
CA GLU A 143 4.64 -5.62 53.12
C GLU A 143 4.87 -5.13 51.68
N ALA A 144 5.90 -4.27 51.50
CA ALA A 144 6.41 -3.85 50.22
C ALA A 144 7.90 -4.20 50.08
N PHE A 145 8.36 -4.35 48.86
CA PHE A 145 9.75 -4.74 48.57
C PHE A 145 10.33 -3.86 47.46
N LYS A 146 11.65 -3.63 47.58
CA LYS A 146 12.47 -3.01 46.55
C LYS A 146 13.37 -4.09 45.92
N TRP A 147 13.23 -4.27 44.61
CA TRP A 147 14.13 -5.02 43.74
C TRP A 147 15.05 -4.02 43.03
N GLU A 148 16.34 -4.34 42.88
CA GLU A 148 17.29 -3.45 42.22
C GLU A 148 18.36 -4.26 41.50
N SER A 149 18.71 -3.83 40.27
CA SER A 149 19.71 -4.47 39.43
C SER A 149 20.43 -3.47 38.55
N THR A 150 21.70 -3.76 38.25
CA THR A 150 22.52 -3.09 37.23
C THR A 150 22.62 -3.90 35.93
N GLY A 151 21.76 -4.91 35.75
CA GLY A 151 21.75 -5.80 34.59
C GLY A 151 22.34 -7.17 34.86
N ALA A 152 23.36 -7.55 34.09
CA ALA A 152 23.90 -8.93 34.07
C ALA A 152 24.58 -9.39 35.35
N ASP A 153 24.85 -8.50 36.29
CA ASP A 153 25.56 -8.82 37.53
C ASP A 153 24.67 -9.37 38.67
N GLY A 154 23.37 -9.44 38.41
CA GLY A 154 22.38 -9.96 39.36
C GLY A 154 21.46 -8.87 39.93
N TYR A 155 20.72 -9.22 40.98
CA TYR A 155 19.76 -8.30 41.62
C TYR A 155 19.71 -8.49 43.13
N THR A 156 19.16 -7.51 43.84
CA THR A 156 18.84 -7.56 45.26
C THR A 156 17.37 -7.35 45.49
N VAL A 157 16.82 -8.00 46.55
CA VAL A 157 15.44 -7.75 47.01
C VAL A 157 15.50 -7.46 48.51
N VAL A 158 15.01 -6.29 48.90
CA VAL A 158 14.97 -5.87 50.31
C VAL A 158 13.60 -5.32 50.68
N PRO A 159 13.17 -5.41 51.94
CA PRO A 159 11.96 -4.76 52.42
C PRO A 159 12.02 -3.26 52.16
N PHE A 160 10.87 -2.65 51.86
CA PHE A 160 10.74 -1.23 51.57
C PHE A 160 9.39 -0.72 52.10
N GLU A 161 9.26 0.58 52.35
CA GLU A 161 8.00 1.19 52.74
C GLU A 161 7.27 1.74 51.52
N LYS A 162 6.03 1.33 51.30
CA LYS A 162 5.14 1.82 50.23
C LYS A 162 3.69 1.76 50.73
N ASP A 163 3.02 2.92 50.73
CA ASP A 163 1.66 3.04 51.26
C ASP A 163 0.62 2.42 50.32
N THR A 164 0.80 2.60 48.98
CA THR A 164 -0.21 2.21 47.98
C THR A 164 0.15 0.92 47.29
N VAL A 165 -0.86 0.11 46.97
CA VAL A 165 -0.73 -1.08 46.09
C VAL A 165 -0.29 -0.66 44.69
N GLY A 166 0.41 -1.55 43.98
CA GLY A 166 0.92 -1.34 42.62
C GLY A 166 2.43 -1.34 42.54
N THR A 167 2.95 -1.05 41.38
CA THR A 167 4.40 -1.11 41.08
C THR A 167 4.91 0.24 40.61
N GLU A 168 6.15 0.54 40.97
CA GLU A 168 6.91 1.71 40.56
C GLU A 168 8.27 1.27 40.04
N ILE A 169 8.57 1.56 38.76
CA ILE A 169 9.83 1.23 38.10
C ILE A 169 10.59 2.52 37.89
N ILE A 170 11.79 2.61 38.47
CA ILE A 170 12.66 3.78 38.39
C ILE A 170 13.89 3.39 37.56
N LEU A 171 14.08 4.06 36.44
CA LEU A 171 15.23 3.90 35.56
C LEU A 171 16.23 5.02 35.81
N THR A 172 17.44 4.71 36.26
CA THR A 172 18.55 5.65 36.25
C THR A 172 19.14 5.67 34.85
N ILE A 173 18.86 6.73 34.10
CA ILE A 173 19.19 6.85 32.68
C ILE A 173 20.70 7.00 32.48
N LYS A 174 21.25 6.24 31.54
CA LYS A 174 22.67 6.27 31.14
C LYS A 174 23.15 7.67 30.81
N ALA A 175 24.43 7.92 31.01
CA ALA A 175 25.07 9.13 30.51
C ALA A 175 25.13 9.12 28.97
N ASN A 176 25.12 10.30 28.35
CA ASN A 176 25.32 10.43 26.91
C ASN A 176 26.69 9.92 26.51
N THR A 177 26.77 9.33 25.32
CA THR A 177 28.03 8.90 24.68
C THR A 177 28.23 9.69 23.37
N GLU A 178 29.32 9.45 22.67
CA GLU A 178 29.56 10.06 21.34
C GLU A 178 28.52 9.60 20.30
N GLU A 179 27.99 8.37 20.46
CA GLU A 179 27.06 7.75 19.50
C GLU A 179 25.59 7.90 19.93
N ASP A 180 25.31 8.01 21.24
CA ASP A 180 23.96 7.96 21.80
C ASP A 180 23.65 9.15 22.70
N ASN A 181 22.53 9.79 22.45
CA ASN A 181 21.95 10.84 23.30
C ASN A 181 20.86 10.26 24.21
N TYR A 182 21.22 9.83 25.41
CA TYR A 182 20.26 9.27 26.38
C TYR A 182 19.40 10.33 27.09
N ASP A 183 19.76 11.62 27.02
CA ASP A 183 18.95 12.71 27.59
C ASP A 183 17.60 12.82 26.91
N GLU A 184 17.48 12.33 25.66
CA GLU A 184 16.19 12.32 24.95
C GLU A 184 15.08 11.57 25.71
N TRP A 185 15.44 10.56 26.54
CA TRP A 185 14.49 9.78 27.34
C TRP A 185 14.02 10.50 28.61
N LEU A 186 14.51 11.71 28.86
CA LEU A 186 14.09 12.61 29.91
C LEU A 186 13.30 13.83 29.39
N GLU A 187 13.10 13.89 28.06
CA GLU A 187 12.36 14.96 27.41
C GLU A 187 10.86 14.63 27.29
N ASP A 188 9.99 15.47 27.86
CA ASP A 188 8.54 15.24 27.87
C ASP A 188 7.95 15.07 26.47
N TYR A 189 8.39 15.89 25.50
CA TYR A 189 7.90 15.78 24.11
C TYR A 189 8.25 14.43 23.47
N ARG A 190 9.42 13.88 23.79
CA ARG A 190 9.89 12.59 23.27
C ARG A 190 9.08 11.45 23.88
N LEU A 191 8.89 11.47 25.20
CA LEU A 191 8.07 10.48 25.90
C LEU A 191 6.62 10.50 25.41
N LYS A 192 6.02 11.69 25.25
CA LYS A 192 4.67 11.84 24.69
C LYS A 192 4.58 11.27 23.28
N ALA A 193 5.57 11.54 22.43
CA ALA A 193 5.61 11.01 21.07
C ALA A 193 5.68 9.47 21.05
N ILE A 194 6.47 8.85 21.93
CA ILE A 194 6.58 7.38 22.05
C ILE A 194 5.27 6.77 22.56
N ILE A 195 4.66 7.38 23.60
CA ILE A 195 3.36 6.94 24.13
C ILE A 195 2.30 6.99 23.03
N LYS A 196 2.21 8.10 22.30
CA LYS A 196 1.28 8.26 21.18
C LYS A 196 1.53 7.23 20.06
N LYS A 197 2.78 6.96 19.76
CA LYS A 197 3.16 6.02 18.69
C LYS A 197 2.80 4.58 19.02
N TYR A 198 3.16 4.10 20.21
CA TYR A 198 3.10 2.66 20.54
C TYR A 198 1.98 2.27 21.49
N SER A 199 1.52 3.18 22.34
CA SER A 199 0.66 2.88 23.50
C SER A 199 -0.59 3.76 23.56
N ASP A 200 -0.92 4.44 22.46
CA ASP A 200 -2.05 5.38 22.42
C ASP A 200 -3.39 4.72 22.77
N PHE A 201 -3.53 3.44 22.49
CA PHE A 201 -4.77 2.71 22.68
C PHE A 201 -4.73 1.69 23.84
N ILE A 202 -3.77 1.83 24.74
CA ILE A 202 -3.82 1.14 26.03
C ILE A 202 -5.08 1.61 26.79
N LYS A 203 -5.85 0.67 27.34
CA LYS A 203 -7.17 0.91 27.96
C LYS A 203 -7.14 1.90 29.13
N TYR A 204 -6.03 1.94 29.85
CA TYR A 204 -5.88 2.75 31.06
C TYR A 204 -5.23 4.08 30.76
N PRO A 205 -5.60 5.15 31.50
CA PRO A 205 -4.99 6.46 31.32
C PRO A 205 -3.48 6.40 31.56
N ILE A 206 -2.69 6.89 30.60
CA ILE A 206 -1.27 7.13 30.78
C ILE A 206 -1.11 8.62 31.04
N LYS A 207 -0.71 8.95 32.27
CA LYS A 207 -0.64 10.31 32.78
C LYS A 207 0.80 10.81 32.80
N MET A 208 0.99 12.07 32.47
CA MET A 208 2.25 12.79 32.63
C MET A 208 1.99 14.18 33.20
N ASP A 209 2.90 14.69 34.03
CA ASP A 209 2.90 16.07 34.43
C ASP A 209 3.43 16.92 33.27
N SER A 210 2.66 17.91 32.83
CA SER A 210 2.99 18.79 31.71
C SER A 210 3.04 20.23 32.20
N THR A 211 4.03 20.97 31.72
CA THR A 211 4.08 22.41 31.91
C THR A 211 3.17 23.08 30.89
N SER A 212 2.07 23.64 31.33
CA SER A 212 1.15 24.44 30.52
C SER A 212 1.32 25.93 30.87
N GLN A 213 0.99 26.81 29.94
CA GLN A 213 1.04 28.25 30.13
C GLN A 213 -0.37 28.81 30.28
N ARG A 214 -0.58 29.65 31.29
CA ARG A 214 -1.82 30.40 31.44
C ARG A 214 -1.51 31.90 31.56
N PRO A 215 -2.42 32.79 31.11
CA PRO A 215 -2.26 34.22 31.33
C PRO A 215 -2.20 34.50 32.83
N LYS A 216 -1.30 35.40 33.27
CA LYS A 216 -1.27 35.88 34.65
C LYS A 216 -2.54 36.70 34.94
N GLU A 217 -3.08 36.56 36.15
CA GLU A 217 -4.33 37.24 36.55
C GLU A 217 -4.29 38.76 36.38
N ASP A 218 -3.11 39.38 36.42
CA ASP A 218 -2.92 40.84 36.38
C ASP A 218 -2.37 41.38 35.05
N SER A 219 -2.23 40.59 34.00
CA SER A 219 -1.62 41.00 32.71
C SER A 219 -2.16 40.23 31.52
N GLU A 220 -2.67 40.93 30.49
CA GLU A 220 -3.16 40.31 29.23
C GLU A 220 -2.03 39.73 28.34
N ASN A 221 -0.76 40.10 28.60
CA ASN A 221 0.37 39.75 27.75
C ASN A 221 1.47 38.93 28.45
N GLU A 222 1.33 38.60 29.72
CA GLU A 222 2.28 37.78 30.45
C GLU A 222 1.67 36.42 30.76
N PHE A 223 2.43 35.37 30.53
CA PHE A 223 2.05 33.98 30.81
C PHE A 223 2.86 33.46 31.98
N GLU A 224 2.25 32.62 32.80
CA GLU A 224 2.94 31.87 33.85
C GLU A 224 2.86 30.36 33.53
N ASP A 225 3.97 29.67 33.79
CA ASP A 225 4.02 28.23 33.68
C ASP A 225 3.37 27.60 34.91
N TYR A 226 2.50 26.61 34.67
CA TYR A 226 1.93 25.78 35.73
C TYR A 226 2.02 24.31 35.35
N GLN A 227 2.11 23.47 36.36
CA GLN A 227 2.11 22.01 36.18
C GLN A 227 0.68 21.48 36.22
N GLU A 228 0.31 20.70 35.23
CA GLU A 228 -0.94 19.96 35.23
C GLU A 228 -0.73 18.50 34.85
N GLU A 229 -1.50 17.58 35.45
CA GLU A 229 -1.50 16.18 35.07
C GLU A 229 -2.38 16.00 33.85
N GLN A 230 -1.79 15.54 32.75
CA GLN A 230 -2.48 15.29 31.49
C GLN A 230 -2.52 13.80 31.17
N THR A 231 -3.66 13.31 30.69
CA THR A 231 -3.76 11.99 30.06
C THR A 231 -3.26 12.09 28.63
N ILE A 232 -2.23 11.34 28.29
CA ILE A 232 -1.54 11.42 27.02
C ILE A 232 -2.18 10.52 25.95
N ASN A 233 -2.60 9.32 26.31
CA ASN A 233 -3.15 8.33 25.39
C ASN A 233 -4.65 8.51 25.15
N SER A 234 -5.12 8.04 23.98
CA SER A 234 -6.52 8.16 23.54
C SER A 234 -7.43 7.06 24.12
N ARG A 235 -6.89 6.00 24.68
CA ARG A 235 -7.52 4.83 25.32
C ARG A 235 -8.44 4.01 24.44
N VAL A 236 -9.48 4.60 23.85
CA VAL A 236 -10.47 3.85 23.06
C VAL A 236 -10.27 4.13 21.58
N PRO A 237 -9.74 3.17 20.83
CA PRO A 237 -9.55 3.32 19.41
C PRO A 237 -10.89 3.38 18.66
N ILE A 238 -10.92 4.19 17.60
CA ILE A 238 -12.13 4.37 16.78
C ILE A 238 -12.63 3.02 16.20
N TRP A 239 -11.73 2.10 15.87
CA TRP A 239 -12.10 0.78 15.29
C TRP A 239 -12.75 -0.19 16.28
N ARG A 240 -12.67 0.06 17.59
CA ARG A 240 -13.38 -0.69 18.64
C ARG A 240 -14.70 -0.04 19.05
N LYS A 241 -15.00 1.17 18.57
CA LYS A 241 -16.28 1.83 18.82
C LYS A 241 -17.38 1.20 17.97
N ASN A 242 -18.62 1.24 18.47
CA ASN A 242 -19.77 0.77 17.69
C ASN A 242 -19.97 1.69 16.47
N LYS A 243 -20.09 1.09 15.28
CA LYS A 243 -20.32 1.82 14.01
C LYS A 243 -21.54 2.72 14.04
N SER A 244 -22.58 2.34 14.81
CA SER A 244 -23.80 3.14 14.94
C SER A 244 -23.62 4.45 15.71
N GLU A 245 -22.53 4.58 16.46
CA GLU A 245 -22.18 5.77 17.26
C GLU A 245 -21.25 6.71 16.50
N LEU A 246 -20.69 6.27 15.37
CA LEU A 246 -19.72 7.01 14.59
C LEU A 246 -20.37 7.64 13.36
N LYS A 247 -20.00 8.90 13.10
CA LYS A 247 -20.36 9.64 11.89
C LYS A 247 -19.20 9.68 10.91
N THR A 248 -19.48 10.06 9.67
CA THR A 248 -18.44 10.20 8.63
C THR A 248 -17.34 11.16 9.05
N GLU A 249 -17.71 12.26 9.73
CA GLU A 249 -16.79 13.28 10.23
C GLU A 249 -15.79 12.72 11.25
N ASP A 250 -16.18 11.73 12.06
CA ASP A 250 -15.30 11.09 13.04
C ASP A 250 -14.20 10.28 12.32
N TYR A 251 -14.54 9.61 11.23
CA TYR A 251 -13.56 8.88 10.41
C TYR A 251 -12.63 9.82 9.63
N GLU A 252 -13.17 10.91 9.08
CA GLU A 252 -12.37 11.93 8.38
C GLU A 252 -11.41 12.63 9.35
N GLN A 253 -11.86 12.99 10.53
CA GLN A 253 -11.02 13.58 11.56
C GLN A 253 -9.90 12.64 11.97
N PHE A 254 -10.23 11.36 12.23
CA PHE A 254 -9.22 10.37 12.59
C PHE A 254 -8.17 10.18 11.47
N TYR A 255 -8.62 10.14 10.22
CA TYR A 255 -7.72 10.04 9.06
C TYR A 255 -6.80 11.26 8.96
N ASN A 256 -7.33 12.47 9.13
CA ASN A 256 -6.58 13.72 9.08
C ASN A 256 -5.55 13.81 10.22
N ASP A 257 -5.90 13.41 11.44
CA ASP A 257 -5.01 13.40 12.58
C ASP A 257 -3.82 12.45 12.37
N LYS A 258 -4.05 11.30 11.70
CA LYS A 258 -3.01 10.32 11.39
C LYS A 258 -2.15 10.67 10.17
N HIS A 259 -2.69 11.40 9.21
CA HIS A 259 -2.03 11.70 7.93
C HIS A 259 -1.77 13.20 7.71
N TYR A 260 -1.73 13.99 8.79
CA TYR A 260 -1.35 15.41 8.80
C TYR A 260 -2.25 16.33 7.96
N GLY A 261 -3.50 15.96 7.73
CA GLY A 261 -4.51 16.82 7.10
C GLY A 261 -4.29 17.18 5.62
N TYR A 262 -3.39 16.50 4.92
CA TYR A 262 -3.07 16.82 3.51
C TYR A 262 -4.01 16.15 2.49
N ASP A 263 -4.85 15.23 2.92
CA ASP A 263 -5.67 14.40 2.05
C ASP A 263 -6.99 14.03 2.74
N LYS A 264 -7.99 13.63 1.97
CA LYS A 264 -9.25 13.09 2.47
C LYS A 264 -9.44 11.65 1.98
N PRO A 265 -10.14 10.81 2.74
CA PRO A 265 -10.51 9.50 2.24
C PRO A 265 -11.76 9.59 1.36
N ILE A 266 -11.71 9.02 0.15
CA ILE A 266 -12.90 8.79 -0.68
C ILE A 266 -13.85 7.84 0.03
N LYS A 267 -13.28 6.84 0.72
CA LYS A 267 -14.05 5.82 1.42
C LYS A 267 -13.31 5.31 2.64
N HIS A 268 -14.05 5.01 3.70
CA HIS A 268 -13.57 4.25 4.84
C HIS A 268 -14.22 2.87 4.90
N ILE A 269 -13.52 1.90 5.48
CA ILE A 269 -14.00 0.53 5.68
C ILE A 269 -13.72 0.17 7.13
N HIS A 270 -14.77 0.10 7.94
CA HIS A 270 -14.67 -0.28 9.34
C HIS A 270 -15.09 -1.74 9.49
N LEU A 271 -14.21 -2.59 9.99
CA LEU A 271 -14.41 -4.03 10.15
C LEU A 271 -14.33 -4.41 11.63
N SER A 272 -15.23 -5.28 12.05
CA SER A 272 -15.12 -6.04 13.29
C SER A 272 -15.46 -7.48 12.93
N VAL A 273 -14.51 -8.37 13.06
CA VAL A 273 -14.60 -9.77 12.60
C VAL A 273 -14.37 -10.69 13.78
N ASP A 274 -15.40 -11.49 14.06
CA ASP A 274 -15.36 -12.57 15.07
C ASP A 274 -15.59 -13.89 14.34
N GLY A 275 -14.50 -14.62 14.07
CA GLY A 275 -14.53 -15.87 13.29
C GLY A 275 -13.35 -16.77 13.60
N ALA A 276 -12.77 -17.38 12.55
CA ALA A 276 -11.55 -18.18 12.69
C ALA A 276 -10.34 -17.38 13.17
N VAL A 277 -10.37 -16.05 13.00
CA VAL A 277 -9.44 -15.05 13.55
C VAL A 277 -10.27 -13.85 13.97
N ARG A 278 -10.04 -13.34 15.17
CA ARG A 278 -10.66 -12.11 15.67
C ARG A 278 -9.78 -10.91 15.35
N TYR A 279 -10.36 -9.90 14.73
CA TYR A 279 -9.68 -8.64 14.51
C TYR A 279 -10.66 -7.49 14.23
N ASP A 280 -10.25 -6.31 14.63
CA ASP A 280 -10.88 -5.05 14.24
C ASP A 280 -9.96 -4.33 13.24
N ALA A 281 -10.55 -3.61 12.29
CA ALA A 281 -9.78 -2.84 11.33
C ALA A 281 -10.53 -1.59 10.88
N ILE A 282 -9.77 -0.55 10.62
CA ILE A 282 -10.23 0.63 9.91
C ILE A 282 -9.30 0.89 8.74
N LEU A 283 -9.87 0.92 7.53
CA LEU A 283 -9.14 1.11 6.29
C LEU A 283 -9.68 2.34 5.57
N PHE A 284 -8.80 3.05 4.89
CA PHE A 284 -9.12 4.25 4.13
C PHE A 284 -8.60 4.14 2.71
N ILE A 285 -9.44 4.50 1.75
CA ILE A 285 -9.06 4.71 0.36
C ILE A 285 -8.85 6.21 0.20
N PRO A 286 -7.61 6.70 0.01
CA PRO A 286 -7.34 8.13 -0.12
C PRO A 286 -7.90 8.70 -1.43
N GLU A 287 -8.11 10.01 -1.48
CA GLU A 287 -8.53 10.71 -2.68
C GLU A 287 -7.37 10.95 -3.64
N ASN A 288 -6.20 11.29 -3.11
CA ASN A 288 -5.05 11.66 -3.89
C ASN A 288 -3.89 10.68 -3.73
N ILE A 289 -3.04 10.61 -4.75
CA ILE A 289 -1.81 9.82 -4.72
C ILE A 289 -0.83 10.50 -3.76
N PRO A 290 -0.27 9.77 -2.77
CA PRO A 290 0.84 10.29 -1.96
C PRO A 290 2.02 10.70 -2.84
N PHE A 291 2.70 11.79 -2.47
CA PHE A 291 3.81 12.34 -3.26
C PHE A 291 4.92 11.30 -3.54
N ASP A 292 5.18 10.43 -2.58
CA ASP A 292 6.21 9.40 -2.62
C ASP A 292 5.73 8.05 -3.17
N PHE A 293 4.46 7.92 -3.58
CA PHE A 293 3.82 6.64 -3.91
C PHE A 293 4.57 5.79 -4.96
N TYR A 294 5.19 6.43 -5.94
CA TYR A 294 5.98 5.78 -6.98
C TYR A 294 7.50 5.86 -6.73
N SER A 295 7.92 6.33 -5.56
CA SER A 295 9.32 6.36 -5.17
C SER A 295 9.77 5.02 -4.57
N LYS A 296 11.08 4.82 -4.45
CA LYS A 296 11.65 3.65 -3.78
C LYS A 296 11.49 3.70 -2.25
N GLU A 297 11.26 4.88 -1.72
CA GLU A 297 11.07 5.15 -0.30
C GLU A 297 9.63 4.83 0.16
N TYR A 298 8.69 4.67 -0.78
CA TYR A 298 7.31 4.34 -0.42
C TYR A 298 7.20 2.94 0.15
N GLU A 299 6.80 2.86 1.41
CA GLU A 299 6.53 1.61 2.10
C GLU A 299 5.02 1.37 2.17
N LYS A 300 4.56 0.33 1.48
CA LYS A 300 3.18 -0.14 1.60
C LYS A 300 2.95 -0.82 2.95
N GLY A 301 1.73 -0.85 3.40
CA GLY A 301 1.31 -1.65 4.55
C GLY A 301 0.36 -0.92 5.47
N LEU A 302 -0.33 -1.69 6.28
CA LEU A 302 -1.22 -1.21 7.33
C LEU A 302 -0.48 -1.20 8.67
N GLU A 303 -0.86 -0.29 9.57
CA GLU A 303 -0.44 -0.36 10.95
C GLU A 303 -1.02 -1.63 11.58
N LEU A 304 -0.18 -2.42 12.24
CA LEU A 304 -0.60 -3.65 12.91
C LEU A 304 -0.49 -3.47 14.41
N TYR A 305 -1.61 -3.66 15.09
CA TYR A 305 -1.74 -3.63 16.53
C TYR A 305 -2.05 -5.02 17.07
N ALA A 306 -1.63 -5.27 18.30
CA ALA A 306 -2.07 -6.40 19.11
C ALA A 306 -2.54 -5.87 20.48
N ASN A 307 -3.81 -6.05 20.78
CA ASN A 307 -4.44 -5.53 22.01
C ASN A 307 -4.21 -4.01 22.22
N GLY A 308 -4.31 -3.22 21.15
CA GLY A 308 -4.14 -1.77 21.20
C GLY A 308 -2.69 -1.29 21.29
N VAL A 309 -1.70 -2.18 21.22
CA VAL A 309 -0.28 -1.85 21.19
C VAL A 309 0.27 -2.00 19.78
N LEU A 310 0.93 -0.96 19.27
CA LEU A 310 1.52 -0.98 17.94
C LEU A 310 2.67 -1.98 17.85
N ILE A 311 2.56 -2.90 16.89
CA ILE A 311 3.56 -3.93 16.60
C ILE A 311 4.40 -3.52 15.39
N MET A 312 3.74 -3.13 14.30
CA MET A 312 4.38 -2.71 13.04
C MET A 312 3.68 -1.49 12.47
N ASN A 313 4.46 -0.47 12.09
CA ASN A 313 3.91 0.73 11.40
C ASN A 313 3.45 0.42 9.97
N LYS A 314 4.11 -0.54 9.32
CA LYS A 314 3.89 -0.93 7.92
C LYS A 314 3.96 -2.44 7.78
N CYS A 315 2.85 -3.14 8.01
CA CYS A 315 2.73 -4.56 7.76
C CYS A 315 2.40 -4.78 6.27
N ALA A 316 3.44 -5.00 5.46
CA ALA A 316 3.31 -5.17 4.00
C ALA A 316 2.51 -6.43 3.62
N ASP A 317 2.53 -7.46 4.45
CA ASP A 317 1.85 -8.74 4.20
C ASP A 317 0.32 -8.65 4.26
N LEU A 318 -0.23 -7.56 4.81
CA LEU A 318 -1.67 -7.34 4.88
C LEU A 318 -2.28 -6.84 3.56
N LEU A 319 -1.46 -6.30 2.65
CA LEU A 319 -1.93 -5.72 1.40
C LEU A 319 -1.16 -6.27 0.20
N PRO A 320 -1.83 -6.68 -0.88
CA PRO A 320 -1.17 -6.92 -2.15
C PRO A 320 -0.68 -5.58 -2.76
N ASP A 321 0.30 -5.66 -3.67
CA ASP A 321 0.89 -4.46 -4.28
C ASP A 321 -0.12 -3.57 -4.99
N TYR A 322 -1.14 -4.17 -5.61
CA TYR A 322 -2.19 -3.42 -6.31
C TYR A 322 -3.18 -2.69 -5.40
N PHE A 323 -3.15 -2.94 -4.08
CA PHE A 323 -3.88 -2.18 -3.06
C PHE A 323 -2.96 -1.41 -2.12
N SER A 324 -1.71 -1.18 -2.52
CA SER A 324 -0.71 -0.45 -1.71
C SER A 324 -1.12 0.97 -1.34
N PHE A 325 -2.07 1.57 -2.04
CA PHE A 325 -2.63 2.89 -1.73
C PHE A 325 -3.53 2.90 -0.49
N VAL A 326 -4.02 1.74 -0.03
CA VAL A 326 -4.90 1.66 1.15
C VAL A 326 -4.10 1.97 2.40
N LYS A 327 -4.61 2.88 3.21
CA LYS A 327 -4.08 3.25 4.52
C LYS A 327 -4.99 2.73 5.62
N GLY A 328 -4.48 2.66 6.83
CA GLY A 328 -5.29 2.25 7.99
C GLY A 328 -4.56 1.28 8.90
N MET A 329 -5.33 0.60 9.72
CA MET A 329 -4.81 -0.25 10.77
C MET A 329 -5.65 -1.49 11.00
N VAL A 330 -4.99 -2.50 11.58
CA VAL A 330 -5.56 -3.78 11.99
C VAL A 330 -5.15 -4.04 13.42
N ASP A 331 -6.08 -4.38 14.29
CA ASP A 331 -5.84 -4.77 15.67
C ASP A 331 -6.38 -6.19 15.89
N SER A 332 -5.52 -7.12 16.27
CA SER A 332 -5.90 -8.52 16.49
C SER A 332 -5.28 -9.09 17.76
N GLU A 333 -6.09 -9.84 18.50
CA GLU A 333 -5.70 -10.55 19.73
C GLU A 333 -5.04 -11.91 19.44
N ASP A 334 -5.30 -12.47 18.26
CA ASP A 334 -4.94 -13.85 17.89
C ASP A 334 -3.58 -13.98 17.21
N LEU A 335 -2.82 -12.89 17.06
CA LEU A 335 -1.55 -12.89 16.33
C LEU A 335 -0.44 -13.57 17.12
N SER A 336 0.29 -14.47 16.45
CA SER A 336 1.51 -15.08 16.99
C SER A 336 2.70 -14.15 16.76
N LEU A 337 3.06 -13.40 17.81
CA LEU A 337 4.19 -12.46 17.77
C LEU A 337 5.51 -13.19 18.06
N ASN A 338 6.62 -12.68 17.49
CA ASN A 338 7.96 -13.08 17.93
C ASN A 338 8.30 -12.41 19.27
N ILE A 339 9.46 -12.75 19.82
CA ILE A 339 9.91 -12.25 21.13
C ILE A 339 10.02 -10.72 21.16
N SER A 340 10.55 -10.12 20.10
CA SER A 340 10.68 -8.64 19.99
C SER A 340 9.39 -7.93 19.64
N ARG A 341 8.37 -8.65 19.20
CA ARG A 341 7.15 -8.09 18.60
C ARG A 341 7.40 -7.17 17.40
N GLU A 342 8.57 -7.21 16.81
CA GLU A 342 8.92 -6.42 15.62
C GLU A 342 8.72 -7.21 14.32
N MET A 343 8.56 -8.53 14.42
CA MET A 343 8.32 -9.42 13.29
C MET A 343 7.26 -10.46 13.62
N LEU A 344 6.50 -10.85 12.62
CA LEU A 344 5.54 -11.95 12.69
C LEU A 344 6.24 -13.24 12.27
N GLN A 345 6.03 -14.31 13.01
CA GLN A 345 6.39 -15.65 12.54
C GLN A 345 5.32 -16.07 11.53
N HIS A 346 5.70 -16.57 10.34
CA HIS A 346 4.83 -17.05 9.24
C HIS A 346 3.40 -17.40 9.71
N ASP A 347 2.60 -16.37 9.95
CA ASP A 347 1.36 -16.53 10.70
C ASP A 347 0.22 -16.86 9.75
N ARG A 348 -0.42 -18.02 10.00
CA ARG A 348 -1.64 -18.42 9.29
C ARG A 348 -2.76 -17.41 9.52
N GLN A 349 -2.85 -16.83 10.71
CA GLN A 349 -3.84 -15.84 11.07
C GLN A 349 -3.66 -14.57 10.24
N LEU A 350 -2.43 -14.08 10.10
CA LEU A 350 -2.14 -12.91 9.26
C LEU A 350 -2.58 -13.10 7.82
N LYS A 351 -2.33 -14.28 7.24
CA LYS A 351 -2.77 -14.62 5.87
C LYS A 351 -4.29 -14.64 5.73
N LEU A 352 -5.01 -15.10 6.75
CA LEU A 352 -6.47 -15.07 6.76
C LEU A 352 -7.00 -13.63 6.86
N ILE A 353 -6.40 -12.81 7.72
CA ILE A 353 -6.71 -11.38 7.83
C ILE A 353 -6.48 -10.69 6.49
N ALA A 354 -5.30 -10.87 5.88
CA ALA A 354 -4.94 -10.29 4.59
C ALA A 354 -5.93 -10.69 3.47
N LYS A 355 -6.32 -11.96 3.41
CA LYS A 355 -7.33 -12.44 2.45
C LYS A 355 -8.69 -11.76 2.65
N ASN A 356 -9.13 -11.62 3.90
CA ASN A 356 -10.39 -10.97 4.23
C ASN A 356 -10.34 -9.48 3.88
N ILE A 357 -9.27 -8.77 4.25
CA ILE A 357 -9.04 -7.36 3.94
C ILE A 357 -9.08 -7.14 2.43
N LYS A 358 -8.32 -7.94 1.66
CA LYS A 358 -8.30 -7.91 0.19
C LYS A 358 -9.72 -8.01 -0.39
N SER A 359 -10.49 -8.97 0.07
CA SER A 359 -11.87 -9.17 -0.38
C SER A 359 -12.77 -7.99 -0.02
N LYS A 360 -12.62 -7.41 1.18
CA LYS A 360 -13.41 -6.24 1.60
C LYS A 360 -13.08 -4.99 0.81
N ILE A 361 -11.79 -4.75 0.51
CA ILE A 361 -11.37 -3.64 -0.35
C ILE A 361 -11.98 -3.79 -1.75
N LYS A 362 -11.84 -4.97 -2.38
CA LYS A 362 -12.44 -5.26 -3.68
C LYS A 362 -13.95 -4.98 -3.69
N ASN A 363 -14.68 -5.55 -2.73
CA ASN A 363 -16.13 -5.38 -2.66
C ASN A 363 -16.53 -3.91 -2.47
N GLN A 364 -15.74 -3.16 -1.71
CA GLN A 364 -16.00 -1.74 -1.49
C GLN A 364 -15.73 -0.91 -2.75
N LEU A 365 -14.70 -1.23 -3.52
CA LEU A 365 -14.43 -0.61 -4.82
C LEU A 365 -15.54 -0.94 -5.84
N GLN A 366 -16.04 -2.18 -5.84
CA GLN A 366 -17.17 -2.57 -6.69
C GLN A 366 -18.46 -1.83 -6.31
N SER A 367 -18.73 -1.67 -5.00
CA SER A 367 -19.88 -0.87 -4.55
C SER A 367 -19.72 0.61 -4.96
N LEU A 368 -18.54 1.17 -4.81
CA LEU A 368 -18.23 2.54 -5.22
C LEU A 368 -18.45 2.74 -6.74
N LEU A 369 -17.95 1.77 -7.55
CA LEU A 369 -18.13 1.76 -9.00
C LEU A 369 -19.60 1.73 -9.41
N LYS A 370 -20.43 0.96 -8.71
CA LYS A 370 -21.84 0.76 -9.00
C LYS A 370 -22.72 1.90 -8.49
N ASP A 371 -22.48 2.34 -7.25
CA ASP A 371 -23.42 3.18 -6.51
C ASP A 371 -23.00 4.66 -6.47
N GLU A 372 -21.67 4.94 -6.60
CA GLU A 372 -21.07 6.28 -6.49
C GLU A 372 -20.06 6.50 -7.63
N ARG A 373 -20.50 6.38 -8.89
CA ARG A 373 -19.64 6.34 -10.09
C ARG A 373 -18.65 7.51 -10.17
N GLU A 374 -19.07 8.73 -9.88
CA GLU A 374 -18.19 9.91 -9.93
C GLU A 374 -17.02 9.80 -8.96
N LYS A 375 -17.27 9.32 -7.73
CA LYS A 375 -16.21 9.08 -6.76
C LYS A 375 -15.29 7.94 -7.19
N TYR A 376 -15.86 6.92 -7.84
CA TYR A 376 -15.04 5.84 -8.37
C TYR A 376 -14.11 6.33 -9.49
N GLU A 377 -14.58 7.21 -10.36
CA GLU A 377 -13.77 7.81 -11.42
C GLU A 377 -12.66 8.70 -10.86
N GLN A 378 -12.92 9.45 -9.77
CA GLN A 378 -11.88 10.19 -9.04
C GLN A 378 -10.81 9.22 -8.49
N PHE A 379 -11.24 8.17 -7.81
CA PHE A 379 -10.35 7.10 -7.35
C PHE A 379 -9.55 6.50 -8.50
N TYR A 380 -10.22 6.17 -9.60
CA TYR A 380 -9.60 5.51 -10.75
C TYR A 380 -8.57 6.41 -11.46
N ASN A 381 -8.81 7.70 -11.55
CA ASN A 381 -7.84 8.68 -12.06
C ASN A 381 -6.56 8.70 -11.23
N SER A 382 -6.66 8.49 -9.92
CA SER A 382 -5.52 8.43 -9.02
C SER A 382 -4.83 7.06 -9.03
N PHE A 383 -5.59 5.97 -8.95
CA PHE A 383 -5.04 4.63 -8.65
C PHE A 383 -5.32 3.56 -9.72
N GLY A 384 -6.01 3.89 -10.81
CA GLY A 384 -6.34 2.94 -11.88
C GLY A 384 -5.11 2.30 -12.51
N ARG A 385 -4.03 3.08 -12.67
CA ARG A 385 -2.73 2.57 -13.15
C ARG A 385 -2.17 1.48 -12.24
N GLN A 386 -2.34 1.62 -10.93
CA GLN A 386 -1.89 0.61 -9.97
C GLN A 386 -2.67 -0.71 -10.08
N LEU A 387 -3.97 -0.66 -10.35
CA LEU A 387 -4.79 -1.86 -10.60
C LEU A 387 -4.34 -2.58 -11.87
N LYS A 388 -4.08 -1.84 -12.96
CA LYS A 388 -3.56 -2.37 -14.22
C LYS A 388 -2.18 -2.99 -14.04
N TYR A 389 -1.28 -2.30 -13.31
CA TYR A 389 0.04 -2.82 -12.98
C TYR A 389 -0.05 -4.12 -12.15
N GLY A 390 -1.02 -4.22 -11.24
CA GLY A 390 -1.26 -5.43 -10.46
C GLY A 390 -1.57 -6.65 -11.32
N ILE A 391 -2.30 -6.48 -12.43
CA ILE A 391 -2.58 -7.56 -13.39
C ILE A 391 -1.31 -7.94 -14.16
N TYR A 392 -0.52 -6.94 -14.57
CA TYR A 392 0.69 -7.17 -15.35
C TYR A 392 1.80 -7.83 -14.53
N SER A 393 2.08 -7.33 -13.31
CA SER A 393 3.23 -7.73 -12.50
C SER A 393 3.18 -9.19 -12.03
N ASP A 394 1.99 -9.77 -11.92
CA ASP A 394 1.79 -11.17 -11.53
C ASP A 394 1.40 -12.10 -12.67
N TYR A 395 1.62 -11.64 -13.91
CA TYR A 395 1.31 -12.38 -15.14
C TYR A 395 -0.16 -12.81 -15.24
N GLY A 396 -1.06 -11.96 -14.76
CA GLY A 396 -2.51 -12.19 -14.81
C GLY A 396 -3.06 -13.18 -13.78
N THR A 397 -2.29 -13.54 -12.76
CA THR A 397 -2.74 -14.46 -11.69
C THR A 397 -3.98 -13.93 -10.97
N HIS A 398 -4.05 -12.61 -10.73
CA HIS A 398 -5.18 -11.95 -10.07
C HIS A 398 -6.11 -11.19 -11.03
N LYS A 399 -6.06 -11.48 -12.34
CA LYS A 399 -6.91 -10.78 -13.33
C LYS A 399 -8.39 -10.83 -13.01
N ASP A 400 -8.91 -11.98 -12.57
CA ASP A 400 -10.34 -12.15 -12.23
C ASP A 400 -10.77 -11.35 -10.98
N GLU A 401 -9.82 -10.90 -10.19
CA GLU A 401 -10.09 -10.03 -9.06
C GLU A 401 -10.17 -8.55 -9.46
N LEU A 402 -9.44 -8.15 -10.51
CA LEU A 402 -9.20 -6.74 -10.85
C LEU A 402 -9.86 -6.29 -12.16
N GLN A 403 -10.05 -7.17 -13.13
CA GLN A 403 -10.53 -6.80 -14.48
C GLN A 403 -11.87 -6.06 -14.48
N ASP A 404 -12.77 -6.40 -13.54
CA ASP A 404 -14.09 -5.75 -13.41
C ASP A 404 -14.02 -4.35 -12.78
N LEU A 405 -12.85 -3.97 -12.24
CA LEU A 405 -12.57 -2.66 -11.66
C LEU A 405 -11.92 -1.70 -12.66
N LEU A 406 -11.55 -2.18 -13.85
CA LEU A 406 -10.87 -1.35 -14.86
C LEU A 406 -11.86 -0.48 -15.62
N LEU A 407 -11.43 0.76 -15.88
CA LEU A 407 -12.13 1.70 -16.73
C LEU A 407 -11.27 2.07 -17.95
N PHE A 408 -11.91 2.22 -19.09
CA PHE A 408 -11.30 2.69 -20.32
C PHE A 408 -12.21 3.72 -20.99
N TYR A 409 -11.62 4.69 -21.67
CA TYR A 409 -12.40 5.68 -22.40
C TYR A 409 -13.04 5.06 -23.64
N SER A 410 -14.33 5.30 -23.85
CA SER A 410 -15.10 4.77 -24.97
C SER A 410 -15.20 5.76 -26.12
N SER A 411 -14.94 5.29 -27.35
CA SER A 411 -15.12 6.07 -28.57
C SER A 411 -16.57 6.51 -28.80
N LYS A 412 -17.55 5.71 -28.36
CA LYS A 412 -18.99 5.98 -28.52
C LYS A 412 -19.59 6.74 -27.34
N ALA A 413 -19.36 6.22 -26.13
CA ALA A 413 -19.94 6.82 -24.92
C ALA A 413 -19.26 8.15 -24.57
N LYS A 414 -18.06 8.44 -25.11
CA LYS A 414 -17.23 9.63 -24.84
C LYS A 414 -16.98 9.85 -23.34
N LYS A 415 -16.85 8.76 -22.60
CA LYS A 415 -16.58 8.71 -21.16
C LYS A 415 -15.88 7.40 -20.80
N LEU A 416 -15.44 7.28 -19.55
CA LEU A 416 -14.91 6.05 -19.00
C LEU A 416 -16.02 4.99 -18.86
N ILE A 417 -15.77 3.76 -19.29
CA ILE A 417 -16.65 2.61 -19.16
C ILE A 417 -15.88 1.39 -18.67
N THR A 418 -16.59 0.44 -18.07
CA THR A 418 -16.04 -0.87 -17.71
C THR A 418 -16.01 -1.81 -18.91
N LEU A 419 -15.24 -2.90 -18.80
CA LEU A 419 -15.28 -3.98 -19.79
C LEU A 419 -16.67 -4.64 -19.85
N ASP A 420 -17.40 -4.67 -18.74
CA ASP A 420 -18.77 -5.20 -18.67
C ASP A 420 -19.77 -4.34 -19.45
N GLU A 421 -19.69 -3.01 -19.26
CA GLU A 421 -20.49 -2.04 -20.01
C GLU A 421 -20.19 -2.12 -21.52
N TYR A 422 -18.92 -2.30 -21.90
CA TYR A 422 -18.54 -2.49 -23.30
C TYR A 422 -19.18 -3.74 -23.89
N VAL A 423 -18.98 -4.92 -23.25
CA VAL A 423 -19.53 -6.20 -23.76
C VAL A 423 -21.05 -6.21 -23.80
N ALA A 424 -21.71 -5.57 -22.82
CA ALA A 424 -23.18 -5.44 -22.81
C ALA A 424 -23.73 -4.63 -24.01
N ASN A 425 -22.94 -3.69 -24.54
CA ASN A 425 -23.33 -2.83 -25.67
C ASN A 425 -22.81 -3.35 -27.03
N MET A 426 -22.10 -4.49 -27.06
CA MET A 426 -21.58 -5.06 -28.32
C MET A 426 -22.72 -5.51 -29.24
N PRO A 427 -22.68 -5.17 -30.54
CA PRO A 427 -23.52 -5.81 -31.55
C PRO A 427 -23.32 -7.34 -31.61
N GLU A 428 -24.36 -8.08 -32.00
CA GLU A 428 -24.31 -9.55 -32.04
C GLU A 428 -23.23 -10.10 -33.00
N ASP A 429 -22.96 -9.40 -34.10
CA ASP A 429 -21.96 -9.73 -35.10
C ASP A 429 -20.53 -9.34 -34.71
N GLN A 430 -20.35 -8.55 -33.65
CA GLN A 430 -19.02 -8.16 -33.16
C GLN A 430 -18.34 -9.28 -32.40
N LYS A 431 -17.15 -9.71 -32.90
CA LYS A 431 -16.40 -10.83 -32.33
C LYS A 431 -15.43 -10.42 -31.25
N TYR A 432 -14.82 -9.23 -31.38
CA TYR A 432 -13.68 -8.77 -30.56
C TYR A 432 -14.00 -7.50 -29.78
N ILE A 433 -13.31 -7.32 -28.68
CA ILE A 433 -13.21 -6.03 -27.95
C ILE A 433 -12.11 -5.23 -28.66
N TYR A 434 -12.49 -4.20 -29.41
CA TYR A 434 -11.55 -3.36 -30.13
C TYR A 434 -10.93 -2.30 -29.24
N TYR A 435 -9.63 -2.08 -29.37
CA TYR A 435 -8.92 -0.99 -28.68
C TYR A 435 -7.93 -0.29 -29.61
N ALA A 436 -7.65 0.97 -29.29
CA ALA A 436 -6.63 1.77 -29.91
C ALA A 436 -5.79 2.47 -28.84
N SER A 437 -4.48 2.54 -29.01
CA SER A 437 -3.54 3.10 -28.05
C SER A 437 -2.92 4.39 -28.58
N GLY A 438 -2.62 5.32 -27.69
CA GLY A 438 -1.98 6.59 -28.01
C GLY A 438 -1.91 7.53 -26.81
N GLU A 439 -1.21 8.67 -26.96
CA GLU A 439 -0.93 9.59 -25.87
C GLU A 439 -2.18 10.26 -25.27
N THR A 440 -3.18 10.56 -26.11
CA THR A 440 -4.42 11.22 -25.67
C THR A 440 -5.63 10.70 -26.45
N ASN A 441 -6.82 10.85 -25.87
CA ASN A 441 -8.07 10.45 -26.49
C ASN A 441 -8.28 11.17 -27.85
N GLU A 442 -7.89 12.44 -27.97
CA GLU A 442 -8.03 13.25 -29.17
C GLU A 442 -7.11 12.76 -30.31
N ARG A 443 -5.92 12.25 -29.96
CA ARG A 443 -5.02 11.63 -30.96
C ARG A 443 -5.56 10.29 -31.44
N ILE A 444 -6.02 9.47 -30.52
CA ILE A 444 -6.59 8.15 -30.84
C ILE A 444 -7.83 8.30 -31.73
N ASP A 445 -8.69 9.27 -31.45
CA ASP A 445 -9.91 9.55 -32.24
C ASP A 445 -9.62 9.89 -33.70
N LYS A 446 -8.41 10.38 -34.01
CA LYS A 446 -7.95 10.75 -35.35
C LYS A 446 -7.09 9.69 -36.05
N LEU A 447 -6.87 8.55 -35.43
CA LEU A 447 -6.06 7.51 -36.03
C LEU A 447 -6.77 6.87 -37.23
N PRO A 448 -6.14 6.84 -38.43
CA PRO A 448 -6.74 6.23 -39.62
C PRO A 448 -7.15 4.77 -39.44
N GLN A 449 -6.46 4.05 -38.54
CA GLN A 449 -6.74 2.64 -38.25
C GLN A 449 -8.12 2.41 -37.62
N THR A 450 -8.73 3.45 -37.04
CA THR A 450 -10.06 3.37 -36.41
C THR A 450 -11.20 3.39 -37.42
N GLU A 451 -10.95 3.88 -38.68
CA GLU A 451 -12.00 4.13 -39.67
C GLU A 451 -12.91 2.91 -39.91
N MET A 452 -12.32 1.74 -40.23
CA MET A 452 -13.12 0.55 -40.55
C MET A 452 -13.96 0.04 -39.38
N VAL A 453 -13.41 0.10 -38.15
CA VAL A 453 -14.12 -0.35 -36.94
C VAL A 453 -15.27 0.63 -36.64
N SER A 454 -15.03 1.92 -36.77
CA SER A 454 -16.02 2.97 -36.59
C SER A 454 -17.14 2.92 -37.63
N ASP A 455 -16.80 2.68 -38.92
CA ASP A 455 -17.79 2.54 -40.01
C ASP A 455 -18.74 1.36 -39.81
N LYS A 456 -18.26 0.27 -39.23
CA LYS A 456 -19.10 -0.87 -38.83
C LYS A 456 -19.98 -0.54 -37.62
N GLY A 457 -19.80 0.63 -37.03
CA GLY A 457 -20.51 1.03 -35.84
C GLY A 457 -20.05 0.26 -34.60
N TYR A 458 -18.83 -0.28 -34.56
CA TYR A 458 -18.28 -0.91 -33.37
C TYR A 458 -17.63 0.12 -32.45
N GLU A 459 -17.67 -0.14 -31.16
CA GLU A 459 -17.07 0.69 -30.13
C GLU A 459 -15.57 0.37 -30.02
N ILE A 460 -14.75 1.38 -29.72
CA ILE A 460 -13.31 1.25 -29.52
C ILE A 460 -12.97 1.76 -28.14
N LEU A 461 -12.20 0.98 -27.36
CA LEU A 461 -11.61 1.42 -26.09
C LEU A 461 -10.33 2.19 -26.39
N TYR A 462 -10.13 3.33 -25.75
CA TYR A 462 -8.90 4.13 -25.87
C TYR A 462 -7.98 3.84 -24.70
N PHE A 463 -6.76 3.46 -25.02
CA PHE A 463 -5.70 3.12 -24.08
C PHE A 463 -4.69 4.26 -24.06
N THR A 464 -4.66 4.99 -22.94
CA THR A 464 -3.80 6.15 -22.77
C THR A 464 -2.71 5.98 -21.72
N ASP A 465 -2.77 4.89 -20.95
CA ASP A 465 -1.71 4.53 -20.00
C ASP A 465 -0.72 3.55 -20.63
N ASP A 466 0.57 3.75 -20.38
CA ASP A 466 1.66 2.88 -20.88
C ASP A 466 1.47 1.40 -20.50
N ILE A 467 0.73 1.12 -19.42
CA ILE A 467 0.49 -0.24 -18.93
C ILE A 467 -0.72 -0.91 -19.57
N ASP A 468 -1.57 -0.17 -20.30
CA ASP A 468 -2.87 -0.69 -20.77
C ASP A 468 -2.74 -1.94 -21.63
N GLU A 469 -1.95 -1.89 -22.70
CA GLU A 469 -1.78 -3.03 -23.59
C GLU A 469 -1.15 -4.25 -22.90
N PHE A 470 -0.23 -4.00 -21.95
CA PHE A 470 0.41 -5.07 -21.19
C PHE A 470 -0.59 -5.75 -20.25
N ALA A 471 -1.42 -4.97 -19.57
CA ALA A 471 -2.47 -5.49 -18.68
C ALA A 471 -3.52 -6.31 -19.48
N ILE A 472 -3.97 -5.79 -20.61
CA ILE A 472 -4.96 -6.48 -21.48
C ILE A 472 -4.40 -7.78 -22.06
N LYS A 473 -3.12 -7.83 -22.41
CA LYS A 473 -2.47 -9.09 -22.83
C LYS A 473 -2.44 -10.16 -21.74
N MET A 474 -2.33 -9.75 -20.46
CA MET A 474 -2.45 -10.69 -19.33
C MET A 474 -3.90 -11.13 -19.10
N ILE A 475 -4.88 -10.25 -19.35
CA ILE A 475 -6.31 -10.61 -19.29
C ILE A 475 -6.67 -11.60 -20.39
N MET A 476 -6.13 -11.41 -21.61
CA MET A 476 -6.33 -12.19 -22.84
C MET A 476 -7.74 -12.08 -23.40
N LYS A 477 -8.76 -12.36 -22.61
CA LYS A 477 -10.18 -12.31 -22.99
C LYS A 477 -11.05 -11.89 -21.80
N TYR A 478 -12.16 -11.26 -22.11
CA TYR A 478 -13.19 -10.89 -21.14
C TYR A 478 -14.55 -11.41 -21.59
N LYS A 479 -15.24 -12.18 -20.74
CA LYS A 479 -16.52 -12.86 -21.09
C LYS A 479 -16.48 -13.54 -22.48
N GLU A 480 -15.47 -14.35 -22.71
CA GLU A 480 -15.20 -15.10 -23.96
C GLU A 480 -14.89 -14.22 -25.20
N LYS A 481 -14.79 -12.89 -25.06
CA LYS A 481 -14.41 -11.96 -26.12
C LYS A 481 -12.92 -11.64 -26.03
N GLU A 482 -12.18 -11.84 -27.10
CA GLU A 482 -10.76 -11.50 -27.19
C GLU A 482 -10.57 -10.02 -27.51
N PHE A 483 -9.45 -9.46 -27.05
CA PHE A 483 -9.06 -8.09 -27.37
C PHE A 483 -8.35 -8.02 -28.71
N LYS A 484 -8.66 -7.00 -29.50
CA LYS A 484 -8.07 -6.78 -30.82
C LYS A 484 -7.68 -5.32 -31.00
N SER A 485 -6.38 -5.07 -31.23
CA SER A 485 -5.90 -3.72 -31.58
C SER A 485 -6.42 -3.32 -32.96
N VAL A 486 -6.86 -2.05 -33.10
CA VAL A 486 -7.20 -1.49 -34.40
C VAL A 486 -5.99 -1.44 -35.36
N SER A 487 -4.77 -1.49 -34.84
CA SER A 487 -3.53 -1.57 -35.62
C SER A 487 -3.16 -3.00 -36.03
N SER A 488 -3.91 -4.03 -35.59
CA SER A 488 -3.65 -5.42 -35.99
C SER A 488 -3.83 -5.62 -37.50
N GLY A 489 -2.97 -6.43 -38.11
CA GLY A 489 -3.00 -6.72 -39.56
C GLY A 489 -4.31 -7.30 -40.04
N ASP A 490 -4.96 -8.11 -39.21
CA ASP A 490 -6.30 -8.66 -39.42
C ASP A 490 -7.26 -8.18 -38.31
N LEU A 491 -8.31 -7.47 -38.68
CA LEU A 491 -9.34 -6.99 -37.75
C LEU A 491 -10.47 -8.00 -37.51
N GLY A 492 -10.52 -9.08 -38.28
CA GLY A 492 -11.61 -10.04 -38.23
C GLY A 492 -12.96 -9.46 -38.71
N ILE A 493 -12.91 -8.37 -39.44
CA ILE A 493 -14.07 -7.70 -40.08
C ILE A 493 -14.02 -8.03 -41.58
N GLU A 494 -15.11 -8.57 -42.12
CA GLU A 494 -15.21 -8.85 -43.56
C GLU A 494 -15.23 -7.53 -44.35
N ALA A 495 -14.37 -7.43 -45.35
CA ALA A 495 -14.36 -6.28 -46.27
C ALA A 495 -15.63 -6.27 -47.12
N ASP A 496 -16.17 -5.10 -47.43
CA ASP A 496 -17.32 -4.97 -48.32
C ASP A 496 -16.99 -5.56 -49.71
N GLU A 497 -17.93 -6.31 -50.28
CA GLU A 497 -17.78 -6.98 -51.61
C GLU A 497 -17.45 -5.98 -52.74
N SER A 498 -17.68 -4.68 -52.56
CA SER A 498 -17.40 -3.63 -53.54
C SER A 498 -15.90 -3.34 -53.78
N GLN A 499 -15.01 -4.00 -53.03
CA GLN A 499 -13.55 -3.80 -53.12
C GLN A 499 -12.79 -4.97 -53.77
N LYS A 500 -13.48 -5.84 -54.51
CA LYS A 500 -12.81 -6.92 -55.26
C LYS A 500 -12.17 -6.33 -56.54
N ASN A 501 -10.84 -6.19 -56.53
CA ASN A 501 -10.04 -5.88 -57.71
C ASN A 501 -10.00 -7.10 -58.67
N THR A 502 -9.80 -6.82 -59.95
CA THR A 502 -9.56 -7.88 -60.95
C THR A 502 -8.17 -8.49 -60.73
N GLU A 503 -7.95 -9.76 -61.13
CA GLU A 503 -6.65 -10.45 -61.01
C GLU A 503 -5.48 -9.66 -61.67
N ALA A 504 -5.74 -8.90 -62.75
CA ALA A 504 -4.75 -8.08 -63.41
C ALA A 504 -4.35 -6.86 -62.59
N GLU A 505 -5.31 -6.20 -61.94
CA GLU A 505 -5.06 -5.05 -61.04
C GLU A 505 -4.36 -5.47 -59.75
N GLU A 506 -4.62 -6.70 -59.27
CA GLU A 506 -3.90 -7.28 -58.13
C GLU A 506 -2.42 -7.54 -58.46
N ASN A 507 -2.10 -7.98 -59.66
CA ASN A 507 -0.70 -8.25 -60.08
C ASN A 507 0.11 -6.95 -60.26
N GLU A 508 -0.42 -5.90 -60.93
CA GLU A 508 0.25 -4.62 -61.06
C GLU A 508 0.45 -3.94 -59.71
N THR A 509 -0.54 -3.99 -58.85
CA THR A 509 -0.45 -3.45 -57.50
C THR A 509 0.60 -4.18 -56.66
N LYS A 510 0.75 -5.48 -56.86
CA LYS A 510 1.76 -6.29 -56.18
C LYS A 510 3.19 -5.88 -56.59
N GLU A 511 3.46 -5.69 -57.87
CA GLU A 511 4.80 -5.27 -58.36
C GLU A 511 5.19 -3.87 -57.80
N LEU A 512 4.24 -2.96 -57.77
CA LEU A 512 4.43 -1.63 -57.16
C LEU A 512 4.79 -1.73 -55.68
N PHE A 513 4.03 -2.51 -54.91
CA PHE A 513 4.27 -2.67 -53.47
C PHE A 513 5.56 -3.43 -53.13
N ASP A 514 5.92 -4.42 -53.91
CA ASP A 514 7.20 -5.16 -53.80
C ASP A 514 8.40 -4.19 -54.05
N TYR A 515 8.26 -3.27 -55.02
CA TYR A 515 9.27 -2.22 -55.27
C TYR A 515 9.35 -1.24 -54.06
N MET A 516 8.24 -0.75 -53.59
CA MET A 516 8.19 0.12 -52.43
C MET A 516 8.79 -0.52 -51.16
N GLN A 517 8.50 -1.79 -50.96
CA GLN A 517 9.08 -2.57 -49.85
C GLN A 517 10.60 -2.69 -50.00
N THR A 518 11.10 -2.98 -51.21
CA THR A 518 12.53 -3.09 -51.49
C THR A 518 13.24 -1.75 -51.17
N LEU A 519 12.61 -0.61 -51.52
CA LEU A 519 13.13 0.70 -51.25
C LEU A 519 13.18 1.00 -49.72
N LEU A 520 12.15 0.62 -48.98
CA LEU A 520 12.07 0.85 -47.55
C LEU A 520 12.94 -0.12 -46.73
N GLY A 521 13.30 -1.28 -47.33
CA GLY A 521 14.16 -2.27 -46.69
C GLY A 521 13.60 -2.75 -45.35
N ASP A 522 14.45 -2.80 -44.31
CA ASP A 522 14.12 -3.27 -42.97
C ASP A 522 13.23 -2.31 -42.16
N LYS A 523 12.86 -1.16 -42.74
CA LYS A 523 11.98 -0.19 -42.06
C LYS A 523 10.55 -0.72 -41.94
N VAL A 524 10.12 -1.58 -42.89
CA VAL A 524 8.80 -2.23 -42.88
C VAL A 524 8.94 -3.68 -43.27
N LYS A 525 8.12 -4.53 -42.69
CA LYS A 525 8.04 -5.96 -43.05
C LYS A 525 7.40 -6.16 -44.41
N LYS A 526 6.42 -5.32 -44.74
CA LYS A 526 5.62 -5.42 -45.96
C LYS A 526 4.97 -4.11 -46.32
N VAL A 527 4.69 -3.91 -47.63
CA VAL A 527 3.75 -2.88 -48.13
C VAL A 527 2.55 -3.61 -48.73
N ARG A 528 1.33 -3.17 -48.48
CA ARG A 528 0.11 -3.78 -48.99
C ARG A 528 -1.02 -2.78 -49.19
N ALA A 529 -2.03 -3.20 -49.97
CA ALA A 529 -3.30 -2.49 -50.07
C ALA A 529 -4.03 -2.51 -48.72
N SER A 530 -4.52 -1.34 -48.28
CA SER A 530 -5.30 -1.25 -47.06
C SER A 530 -6.74 -1.69 -47.32
N LYS A 531 -7.26 -2.47 -46.37
CA LYS A 531 -8.70 -2.81 -46.31
C LYS A 531 -9.45 -1.93 -45.33
N ARG A 532 -8.72 -1.18 -44.48
CA ARG A 532 -9.29 -0.38 -43.38
C ARG A 532 -9.42 1.10 -43.68
N LEU A 533 -8.55 1.65 -44.53
CA LEU A 533 -8.54 3.08 -44.82
C LEU A 533 -9.69 3.46 -45.76
N ARG A 534 -10.33 4.59 -45.46
CA ARG A 534 -11.39 5.21 -46.27
C ARG A 534 -10.95 6.57 -46.82
N THR A 535 -10.56 7.45 -45.94
CA THR A 535 -10.23 8.85 -46.28
C THR A 535 -8.73 9.14 -46.30
N HIS A 536 -7.94 8.41 -45.52
CA HIS A 536 -6.50 8.62 -45.42
C HIS A 536 -5.72 7.82 -46.46
N PRO A 537 -4.57 8.35 -46.96
CA PRO A 537 -3.75 7.69 -47.99
C PRO A 537 -2.93 6.51 -47.46
N VAL A 538 -2.52 6.55 -46.17
CA VAL A 538 -1.55 5.63 -45.61
C VAL A 538 -1.77 5.44 -44.11
N CYS A 539 -1.44 4.26 -43.59
CA CYS A 539 -1.25 4.00 -42.16
C CYS A 539 -0.27 2.85 -41.93
N PHE A 540 0.13 2.65 -40.67
CA PHE A 540 0.78 1.40 -40.28
C PHE A 540 -0.25 0.42 -39.71
N SER A 541 0.00 -0.86 -39.95
CA SER A 541 -0.53 -1.97 -39.16
C SER A 541 0.62 -2.86 -38.68
N THR A 542 0.35 -3.80 -37.80
CA THR A 542 1.35 -4.73 -37.27
C THR A 542 0.94 -6.18 -37.54
N ASP A 543 1.90 -6.96 -38.07
CA ASP A 543 1.79 -8.41 -38.19
C ASP A 543 2.59 -9.06 -37.05
N GLY A 544 1.91 -9.42 -35.96
CA GLY A 544 2.55 -10.00 -34.77
C GLY A 544 1.91 -9.55 -33.47
N GLU A 545 2.51 -9.95 -32.36
CA GLU A 545 1.98 -9.68 -31.02
C GLU A 545 2.43 -8.33 -30.46
N VAL A 546 3.52 -7.78 -30.98
CA VAL A 546 4.06 -6.50 -30.52
C VAL A 546 3.42 -5.38 -31.33
N THR A 547 2.72 -4.48 -30.65
CA THR A 547 2.16 -3.27 -31.26
C THR A 547 3.22 -2.17 -31.38
N ILE A 548 2.93 -1.14 -32.18
CA ILE A 548 3.81 0.03 -32.28
C ILE A 548 3.93 0.74 -30.91
N GLU A 549 2.84 0.83 -30.15
CA GLU A 549 2.85 1.45 -28.84
C GLU A 549 3.69 0.65 -27.84
N MET A 550 3.58 -0.67 -27.83
CA MET A 550 4.45 -1.52 -27.02
C MET A 550 5.93 -1.33 -27.38
N GLU A 551 6.28 -1.23 -28.68
CA GLU A 551 7.64 -0.96 -29.11
C GLU A 551 8.15 0.37 -28.52
N LYS A 552 7.35 1.45 -28.55
CA LYS A 552 7.70 2.75 -27.98
C LYS A 552 7.99 2.64 -26.48
N ILE A 553 7.09 2.02 -25.75
CA ILE A 553 7.21 1.88 -24.29
C ILE A 553 8.45 1.06 -23.93
N LEU A 554 8.65 -0.11 -24.58
CA LEU A 554 9.80 -0.96 -24.30
C LEU A 554 11.14 -0.30 -24.64
N LYS A 555 11.21 0.52 -25.68
CA LYS A 555 12.39 1.33 -26.02
C LYS A 555 12.66 2.46 -25.03
N SER A 556 11.65 3.01 -24.38
CA SER A 556 11.79 4.05 -23.36
C SER A 556 12.27 3.54 -22.01
N MET A 557 12.18 2.22 -21.78
CA MET A 557 12.61 1.60 -20.52
C MET A 557 14.15 1.60 -20.37
N PRO A 558 14.68 1.74 -19.15
CA PRO A 558 16.13 1.79 -18.89
C PRO A 558 16.93 0.60 -19.44
N ASN A 559 16.31 -0.58 -19.55
CA ASN A 559 16.93 -1.81 -20.06
C ASN A 559 16.86 -1.95 -21.59
N ASN A 560 16.35 -0.94 -22.28
CA ASN A 560 16.24 -0.79 -23.73
C ASN A 560 16.23 -2.14 -24.47
N GLN A 561 15.09 -2.85 -24.39
CA GLN A 561 14.92 -4.10 -25.13
C GLN A 561 14.79 -3.77 -26.61
N ASP A 562 15.65 -4.33 -27.45
CA ASP A 562 15.61 -4.15 -28.92
C ASP A 562 14.44 -4.95 -29.54
N VAL A 563 13.23 -4.72 -28.99
CA VAL A 563 11.98 -5.28 -29.48
C VAL A 563 11.40 -4.35 -30.52
N LYS A 564 11.13 -4.88 -31.71
CA LYS A 564 10.53 -4.15 -32.83
C LYS A 564 9.18 -4.74 -33.18
N ALA A 565 8.22 -3.88 -33.48
CA ALA A 565 6.96 -4.27 -34.08
C ALA A 565 7.16 -4.60 -35.56
N ASP A 566 6.55 -5.66 -36.05
CA ASP A 566 6.52 -6.00 -37.48
C ASP A 566 5.60 -5.04 -38.24
N LYS A 567 6.11 -3.85 -38.58
CA LYS A 567 5.35 -2.77 -39.23
C LYS A 567 5.01 -3.13 -40.67
N VAL A 568 3.75 -2.97 -41.04
CA VAL A 568 3.24 -3.11 -42.39
C VAL A 568 2.72 -1.75 -42.84
N LEU A 569 3.24 -1.23 -43.97
CA LEU A 569 2.74 0.01 -44.55
C LEU A 569 1.50 -0.31 -45.40
N GLU A 570 0.37 0.21 -45.00
CA GLU A 570 -0.91 0.05 -45.72
C GLU A 570 -1.21 1.28 -46.57
N ILE A 571 -1.45 1.07 -47.85
CA ILE A 571 -1.77 2.12 -48.84
C ILE A 571 -3.25 2.03 -49.21
N ASN A 572 -3.94 3.14 -49.18
CA ASN A 572 -5.33 3.25 -49.64
C ASN A 572 -5.38 3.30 -51.17
N VAL A 573 -5.75 2.19 -51.79
CA VAL A 573 -5.82 2.07 -53.28
C VAL A 573 -6.95 2.89 -53.89
N ASN A 574 -7.91 3.34 -53.11
CA ASN A 574 -9.00 4.21 -53.56
C ASN A 574 -8.68 5.72 -53.41
N HIS A 575 -7.56 6.06 -52.78
CA HIS A 575 -7.15 7.46 -52.60
C HIS A 575 -6.45 7.99 -53.83
N ALA A 576 -6.62 9.29 -54.17
CA ALA A 576 -6.02 9.92 -55.33
C ALA A 576 -4.49 9.77 -55.39
N VAL A 577 -3.80 9.71 -54.23
CA VAL A 577 -2.35 9.48 -54.14
C VAL A 577 -1.94 8.14 -54.76
N PHE A 578 -2.78 7.12 -54.71
CA PHE A 578 -2.46 5.80 -55.31
C PHE A 578 -2.32 5.89 -56.82
N GLN A 579 -3.14 6.69 -57.53
CA GLN A 579 -2.99 6.93 -58.98
C GLN A 579 -1.69 7.62 -59.29
N SER A 580 -1.24 8.53 -58.44
CA SER A 580 0.09 9.19 -58.58
C SER A 580 1.23 8.19 -58.36
N LEU A 581 1.10 7.23 -57.48
CA LEU A 581 2.07 6.14 -57.28
C LEU A 581 2.16 5.25 -58.52
N LYS A 582 1.02 4.84 -59.09
CA LYS A 582 0.96 4.01 -60.32
C LYS A 582 1.63 4.75 -61.47
N GLY A 583 1.28 5.99 -61.75
CA GLY A 583 1.91 6.81 -62.81
C GLY A 583 3.40 6.98 -62.63
N ALA A 584 3.85 7.20 -61.40
CA ALA A 584 5.29 7.31 -61.07
C ALA A 584 6.01 5.95 -61.21
N PHE A 585 5.35 4.85 -60.90
CA PHE A 585 5.91 3.51 -61.07
C PHE A 585 6.23 3.20 -62.55
N GLU A 586 5.38 3.61 -63.48
CA GLU A 586 5.52 3.39 -64.89
C GLU A 586 6.53 4.35 -65.56
N GLN A 587 6.55 5.64 -65.11
CA GLN A 587 7.19 6.72 -65.85
C GLN A 587 8.41 7.32 -65.15
N ASP A 588 8.45 7.35 -63.80
CA ASP A 588 9.46 8.09 -63.04
C ASP A 588 9.75 7.42 -61.69
N LYS A 589 10.75 6.58 -61.66
CA LYS A 589 11.15 5.83 -60.45
C LYS A 589 11.73 6.74 -59.37
N GLU A 590 12.34 7.89 -59.73
CA GLU A 590 12.85 8.84 -58.72
C GLU A 590 11.69 9.51 -57.98
N LYS A 591 10.66 9.88 -58.70
CA LYS A 591 9.43 10.42 -58.14
C LYS A 591 8.68 9.38 -57.27
N LEU A 592 8.68 8.14 -57.67
CA LEU A 592 8.13 7.06 -56.87
C LEU A 592 8.88 6.88 -55.55
N ASN A 593 10.23 6.97 -55.59
CA ASN A 593 11.06 6.91 -54.40
C ASN A 593 10.72 8.03 -53.42
N LEU A 594 10.57 9.23 -53.93
CA LEU A 594 10.14 10.41 -53.16
C LEU A 594 8.78 10.21 -52.51
N TYR A 595 7.77 9.75 -53.27
CA TYR A 595 6.43 9.48 -52.77
C TYR A 595 6.42 8.40 -51.70
N THR A 596 7.17 7.32 -51.90
CA THR A 596 7.28 6.23 -50.96
C THR A 596 7.85 6.69 -49.61
N ASN A 597 8.94 7.48 -49.63
CA ASN A 597 9.55 8.00 -48.42
C ASN A 597 8.63 9.01 -47.70
N LEU A 598 7.91 9.85 -48.46
CA LEU A 598 6.95 10.79 -47.88
C LEU A 598 5.79 10.05 -47.19
N LEU A 599 5.19 9.04 -47.84
CA LEU A 599 4.10 8.24 -47.26
C LEU A 599 4.56 7.47 -46.02
N TYR A 600 5.78 6.92 -46.06
CA TYR A 600 6.36 6.25 -44.88
C TYR A 600 6.54 7.24 -43.71
N SER A 601 7.06 8.43 -44.00
CA SER A 601 7.27 9.48 -42.97
C SER A 601 5.95 10.03 -42.43
N GLN A 602 4.93 10.17 -43.30
CA GLN A 602 3.56 10.50 -42.85
C GLN A 602 2.99 9.44 -41.89
N ALA A 603 3.17 8.17 -42.21
CA ALA A 603 2.71 7.08 -41.34
C ALA A 603 3.45 7.10 -39.98
N LEU A 604 4.77 7.44 -39.95
CA LEU A 604 5.49 7.64 -38.70
C LEU A 604 4.89 8.79 -37.87
N LEU A 605 4.60 9.94 -38.52
CA LEU A 605 4.00 11.10 -37.83
C LEU A 605 2.60 10.78 -37.24
N ILE A 606 1.78 10.05 -37.99
CA ILE A 606 0.46 9.61 -37.54
C ILE A 606 0.58 8.78 -36.25
N GLU A 607 1.55 7.87 -36.22
CA GLU A 607 1.83 7.04 -35.05
C GLU A 607 2.56 7.78 -33.91
N GLY A 608 3.01 9.01 -34.13
CA GLY A 608 3.84 9.75 -33.16
C GLY A 608 5.25 9.19 -33.04
N LEU A 609 5.73 8.48 -34.06
CA LEU A 609 7.11 8.02 -34.14
C LEU A 609 8.04 9.11 -34.66
N PRO A 610 9.29 9.19 -34.19
CA PRO A 610 10.24 10.16 -34.68
C PRO A 610 10.64 9.89 -36.15
N ILE A 611 10.68 10.95 -36.96
CA ILE A 611 11.26 10.88 -38.28
C ILE A 611 12.79 10.86 -38.13
N GLN A 612 13.47 9.91 -38.81
CA GLN A 612 14.93 9.74 -38.69
C GLN A 612 15.70 10.97 -39.21
N ASP A 613 15.27 11.52 -40.35
CA ASP A 613 15.84 12.77 -40.94
C ASP A 613 14.71 13.77 -41.22
N PRO A 614 14.39 14.67 -40.26
CA PRO A 614 13.38 15.70 -40.44
C PRO A 614 13.76 16.74 -41.54
N VAL A 615 15.07 16.92 -41.81
CA VAL A 615 15.54 17.89 -42.82
C VAL A 615 15.28 17.32 -44.23
N GLU A 616 15.62 16.03 -44.44
CA GLU A 616 15.31 15.35 -45.70
C GLU A 616 13.80 15.34 -45.96
N PHE A 617 13.00 14.99 -44.95
CA PHE A 617 11.53 15.02 -45.06
C PHE A 617 10.99 16.38 -45.47
N THR A 618 11.49 17.45 -44.87
CA THR A 618 11.08 18.84 -45.23
C THR A 618 11.48 19.18 -46.65
N ASN A 619 12.71 18.84 -47.07
CA ASN A 619 13.18 19.05 -48.42
C ASN A 619 12.34 18.27 -49.45
N ASP A 620 11.94 17.05 -49.12
CA ASP A 620 11.09 16.23 -49.99
C ASP A 620 9.69 16.81 -50.14
N ILE A 621 9.12 17.41 -49.10
CA ILE A 621 7.87 18.18 -49.21
C ILE A 621 8.07 19.36 -50.15
N CYS A 622 9.18 20.12 -50.03
CA CYS A 622 9.47 21.25 -50.90
C CYS A 622 9.61 20.87 -52.39
N LYS A 623 10.22 19.70 -52.66
CA LYS A 623 10.29 19.17 -54.04
C LYS A 623 8.91 18.88 -54.65
N MET A 624 7.90 18.59 -53.81
CA MET A 624 6.52 18.36 -54.25
C MET A 624 5.75 19.64 -54.55
N MET A 625 6.23 20.80 -54.08
CA MET A 625 5.58 22.11 -54.28
C MET A 625 6.04 22.80 -55.57
N VAL A 626 7.08 22.28 -56.22
CA VAL A 626 7.67 22.78 -57.47
C VAL A 626 7.44 21.76 -58.58
#